data_8d558d895885f79874969ebb23286aab
#
_entry.id   8d558d895885f79874969ebb23286aab
#
_cell.length_a   1.000
_cell.length_b   1.000
_cell.length_c   1.000
_cell.angle_alpha   90.00
_cell.angle_beta   90.00
_cell.angle_gamma   90.00
#
_symmetry.space_group_name_H-M   'P 1'
#
loop_
_entity.id
_entity.type
_entity.pdbx_description
1 polymer ?
#
loop_
_entity_poly.entity_id
_entity_poly.type
_entity_poly.pdbx_seq_one_letter_code
_entity_poly.pdbx_strand_id
1 'polypeptide(L)'
;MAGALTLALSYINKATINYSGPTSDSEPAQAGVENAETRIGLQSRIFVVSVSGDLAHQYIPIMNTTFAAQRLRIPIDILKLAGDTVFLQQASDATKGVYMQLRSLQGLLQYLMMAFLPDQTSRQLLVAPTQEVVDFRAACFCHRKVVDVGYVCSICLSSKSSRFCLSTILLSGD
;
A
#
# COMPACT_ATOMS: atom_id res chain seq x y z
N MET A 1 1.84 -3.63 11.51
CA MET A 1 1.78 -3.84 10.04
C MET A 1 2.59 -2.79 9.27
N ALA A 2 2.37 -1.50 9.49
CA ALA A 2 3.09 -0.44 8.78
C ALA A 2 4.61 -0.58 8.85
N GLY A 3 5.19 -0.88 10.03
CA GLY A 3 6.62 -1.09 10.18
C GLY A 3 7.16 -2.25 9.35
N ALA A 4 6.41 -3.34 9.22
CA ALA A 4 6.79 -4.46 8.37
C ALA A 4 6.80 -4.08 6.89
N LEU A 5 5.81 -3.30 6.43
CA LEU A 5 5.77 -2.77 5.07
C LEU A 5 6.96 -1.84 4.79
N THR A 6 7.29 -0.96 5.73
CA THR A 6 8.46 -0.07 5.60
C THR A 6 9.77 -0.86 5.50
N LEU A 7 9.93 -1.89 6.33
CA LEU A 7 11.10 -2.78 6.27
C LEU A 7 11.16 -3.54 4.94
N ALA A 8 10.05 -4.05 4.44
CA ALA A 8 9.98 -4.72 3.15
C ALA A 8 10.39 -3.79 2.00
N LEU A 9 9.87 -2.55 1.98
CA LEU A 9 10.25 -1.55 0.98
C LEU A 9 11.73 -1.19 1.04
N SER A 10 12.29 -0.98 2.24
CA SER A 10 13.71 -0.68 2.38
C SER A 10 14.60 -1.84 1.94
N TYR A 11 14.19 -3.08 2.24
CA TYR A 11 14.89 -4.29 1.76
C TYR A 11 14.86 -4.40 0.23
N ILE A 12 13.69 -4.22 -0.39
CA ILE A 12 13.54 -4.26 -1.84
C ILE A 12 14.40 -3.18 -2.49
N ASN A 13 14.37 -1.96 -1.97
CA ASN A 13 15.18 -0.86 -2.51
C ASN A 13 16.67 -1.18 -2.43
N LYS A 14 17.15 -1.70 -1.29
CA LYS A 14 18.54 -2.15 -1.14
C LYS A 14 18.89 -3.28 -2.12
N ALA A 15 18.01 -4.27 -2.26
CA ALA A 15 18.23 -5.38 -3.19
C ALA A 15 18.29 -4.88 -4.65
N THR A 16 17.42 -3.96 -5.04
CA THR A 16 17.40 -3.36 -6.38
C THR A 16 18.69 -2.59 -6.66
N ILE A 17 19.17 -1.78 -5.70
CA ILE A 17 20.43 -1.06 -5.83
C ILE A 17 21.61 -2.03 -5.99
N ASN A 18 21.68 -3.06 -5.16
CA ASN A 18 22.75 -4.06 -5.22
C ASN A 18 22.73 -4.86 -6.54
N TYR A 19 21.53 -5.15 -7.07
CA TYR A 19 21.38 -5.88 -8.33
C TYR A 19 21.72 -5.02 -9.54
N SER A 20 21.41 -3.74 -9.50
CA SER A 20 21.72 -2.82 -10.61
C SER A 20 23.22 -2.59 -10.79
N GLY A 21 24.06 -2.94 -9.81
CA GLY A 21 25.52 -2.82 -9.85
C GLY A 21 25.99 -1.37 -10.11
N PRO A 22 27.25 -1.03 -9.87
CA PRO A 22 27.81 0.20 -10.40
C PRO A 22 28.01 0.01 -11.91
N THR A 23 27.05 0.47 -12.70
CA THR A 23 27.31 0.72 -14.12
C THR A 23 28.37 1.82 -14.16
N SER A 24 29.61 1.39 -14.41
CA SER A 24 30.71 2.27 -14.75
C SER A 24 30.26 3.26 -15.82
N ASP A 25 30.49 4.54 -15.51
CA ASP A 25 30.60 5.63 -16.46
C ASP A 25 29.41 5.90 -17.39
N SER A 26 28.41 6.58 -16.89
CA SER A 26 27.64 7.51 -17.71
C SER A 26 27.11 8.65 -16.85
N GLU A 27 27.44 9.86 -17.28
CA GLU A 27 27.11 11.18 -16.75
C GLU A 27 25.67 11.34 -16.25
N PRO A 28 25.38 12.35 -15.39
CA PRO A 28 24.03 12.66 -14.91
C PRO A 28 23.17 13.14 -16.08
N ALA A 29 22.63 12.22 -16.85
CA ALA A 29 21.68 12.52 -17.89
C ALA A 29 20.36 12.95 -17.25
N GLN A 30 20.00 14.14 -17.61
CA GLN A 30 18.75 14.84 -17.33
C GLN A 30 17.54 13.89 -17.28
N ALA A 31 16.74 14.05 -16.23
CA ALA A 31 15.50 13.33 -16.01
C ALA A 31 14.47 13.63 -17.13
N GLY A 32 14.59 12.89 -18.23
CA GLY A 32 13.58 12.78 -19.27
C GLY A 32 12.68 11.60 -18.95
N VAL A 33 11.40 11.84 -18.98
CA VAL A 33 10.29 10.93 -18.59
C VAL A 33 10.07 9.78 -19.59
N GLU A 34 11.01 9.40 -20.40
CA GLU A 34 10.82 8.38 -21.43
C GLU A 34 11.89 7.28 -21.30
N ASN A 35 11.42 6.05 -21.17
CA ASN A 35 12.10 4.74 -21.23
C ASN A 35 12.22 3.93 -19.92
N ALA A 36 11.08 3.80 -19.19
CA ALA A 36 10.97 2.85 -18.07
C ALA A 36 10.79 1.37 -18.52
N GLU A 37 10.70 1.10 -19.83
CA GLU A 37 10.28 -0.22 -20.33
C GLU A 37 11.41 -1.21 -20.64
N THR A 38 12.67 -0.78 -20.61
CA THR A 38 13.78 -1.64 -21.05
C THR A 38 14.81 -1.94 -19.97
N ARG A 39 14.56 -1.63 -18.71
CA ARG A 39 15.44 -2.09 -17.63
C ARG A 39 15.08 -3.52 -17.30
N ILE A 40 15.93 -4.46 -17.72
CA ILE A 40 15.97 -5.83 -17.19
C ILE A 40 16.35 -5.70 -15.71
N GLY A 41 15.39 -5.33 -14.88
CA GLY A 41 15.58 -5.12 -13.45
C GLY A 41 14.81 -6.16 -12.65
N LEU A 42 15.16 -6.31 -11.39
CA LEU A 42 14.38 -7.11 -10.46
C LEU A 42 12.94 -6.59 -10.40
N GLN A 43 12.00 -7.46 -10.73
CA GLN A 43 10.59 -7.21 -10.48
C GLN A 43 10.26 -7.68 -9.06
N SER A 44 9.93 -6.75 -8.21
CA SER A 44 9.59 -7.03 -6.82
C SER A 44 8.13 -6.72 -6.55
N ARG A 45 7.55 -7.45 -5.62
CA ARG A 45 6.20 -7.23 -5.12
C ARG A 45 6.12 -7.59 -3.64
N ILE A 46 5.19 -7.00 -2.94
CA ILE A 46 4.94 -7.30 -1.53
C ILE A 46 3.64 -8.10 -1.46
N PHE A 47 3.68 -9.26 -0.84
CA PHE A 47 2.50 -10.06 -0.57
C PHE A 47 2.18 -10.02 0.93
N VAL A 48 0.97 -9.61 1.26
CA VAL A 48 0.47 -9.46 2.63
C VAL A 48 -0.67 -10.44 2.87
N VAL A 49 -0.52 -11.31 3.85
CA VAL A 49 -1.60 -12.14 4.37
C VAL A 49 -2.07 -11.54 5.69
N SER A 50 -3.34 -11.17 5.79
CA SER A 50 -3.88 -10.50 6.96
C SER A 50 -5.10 -11.22 7.53
N VAL A 51 -5.09 -11.41 8.84
CA VAL A 51 -6.19 -11.99 9.63
C VAL A 51 -6.82 -10.94 10.55
N SER A 52 -6.05 -9.89 10.94
CA SER A 52 -6.50 -8.85 11.85
C SER A 52 -7.50 -7.90 11.20
N GLY A 53 -8.41 -7.36 12.01
CA GLY A 53 -9.36 -6.33 11.57
C GLY A 53 -8.69 -5.00 11.23
N ASP A 54 -9.50 -3.97 11.07
CA ASP A 54 -9.04 -2.64 10.67
C ASP A 54 -8.16 -2.00 11.75
N LEU A 55 -7.01 -1.50 11.34
CA LEU A 55 -5.99 -0.89 12.18
C LEU A 55 -5.99 0.64 11.98
N ALA A 56 -7.10 1.28 12.29
CA ALA A 56 -7.30 2.72 12.08
C ALA A 56 -6.19 3.59 12.71
N HIS A 57 -5.57 3.14 13.81
CA HIS A 57 -4.45 3.83 14.42
C HIS A 57 -3.16 3.80 13.59
N GLN A 58 -3.04 2.89 12.64
CA GLN A 58 -1.90 2.78 11.73
C GLN A 58 -2.18 3.38 10.35
N TYR A 59 -3.30 4.08 10.18
CA TYR A 59 -3.70 4.64 8.88
C TYR A 59 -2.60 5.49 8.25
N ILE A 60 -2.09 6.49 8.96
CA ILE A 60 -1.09 7.41 8.42
C ILE A 60 0.21 6.69 8.03
N PRO A 61 0.82 5.85 8.88
CA PRO A 61 1.99 5.08 8.50
C PRO A 61 1.74 4.14 7.31
N ILE A 62 0.55 3.51 7.22
CA ILE A 62 0.20 2.64 6.09
C ILE A 62 0.10 3.46 4.80
N MET A 63 -0.57 4.60 4.83
CA MET A 63 -0.70 5.46 3.64
C MET A 63 0.65 6.00 3.18
N ASN A 64 1.53 6.40 4.10
CA ASN A 64 2.89 6.84 3.75
C ASN A 64 3.69 5.72 3.07
N THR A 65 3.60 4.49 3.57
CA THR A 65 4.26 3.34 2.93
C THR A 65 3.63 2.99 1.59
N THR A 66 2.32 3.15 1.44
CA THR A 66 1.60 2.96 0.17
C THR A 66 2.07 3.96 -0.88
N PHE A 67 2.18 5.25 -0.55
CA PHE A 67 2.71 6.26 -1.47
C PHE A 67 4.18 6.01 -1.84
N ALA A 68 4.98 5.54 -0.89
CA ALA A 68 6.36 5.13 -1.19
C ALA A 68 6.41 3.93 -2.15
N ALA A 69 5.58 2.91 -1.93
CA ALA A 69 5.46 1.75 -2.81
C ALA A 69 4.99 2.14 -4.22
N GLN A 70 4.01 3.04 -4.31
CA GLN A 70 3.51 3.57 -5.56
C GLN A 70 4.62 4.29 -6.35
N ARG A 71 5.42 5.12 -5.69
CA ARG A 71 6.56 5.81 -6.33
C ARG A 71 7.63 4.84 -6.81
N LEU A 72 7.88 3.78 -6.07
CA LEU A 72 8.83 2.72 -6.43
C LEU A 72 8.25 1.72 -7.43
N ARG A 73 6.98 1.85 -7.81
CA ARG A 73 6.23 0.92 -8.68
C ARG A 73 6.26 -0.52 -8.17
N ILE A 74 6.18 -0.69 -6.85
CA ILE A 74 6.12 -1.99 -6.19
C ILE A 74 4.66 -2.30 -5.87
N PRO A 75 4.03 -3.30 -6.53
CA PRO A 75 2.67 -3.67 -6.22
C PRO A 75 2.58 -4.35 -4.85
N ILE A 76 1.50 -4.05 -4.12
CA ILE A 76 1.16 -4.67 -2.84
C ILE A 76 -0.05 -5.56 -3.06
N ASP A 77 0.17 -6.86 -3.04
CA ASP A 77 -0.87 -7.88 -3.14
C ASP A 77 -1.37 -8.24 -1.73
N ILE A 78 -2.67 -8.33 -1.54
CA ILE A 78 -3.27 -8.54 -0.23
C ILE A 78 -4.26 -9.69 -0.27
N LEU A 79 -4.02 -10.66 0.61
CA LEU A 79 -4.94 -11.75 0.88
C LEU A 79 -5.52 -11.60 2.29
N LYS A 80 -6.82 -11.38 2.37
CA LYS A 80 -7.54 -11.22 3.62
C LYS A 80 -8.22 -12.53 3.99
N LEU A 81 -7.90 -13.09 5.14
CA LEU A 81 -8.45 -14.35 5.62
C LEU A 81 -9.66 -14.16 6.53
N ALA A 82 -9.75 -13.04 7.24
CA ALA A 82 -10.88 -12.73 8.10
C ALA A 82 -11.08 -11.23 8.22
N GLY A 83 -12.35 -10.82 8.29
CA GLY A 83 -12.75 -9.41 8.36
C GLY A 83 -12.41 -8.63 7.09
N ASP A 84 -12.70 -7.35 7.09
CA ASP A 84 -12.36 -6.43 6.01
C ASP A 84 -11.48 -5.30 6.54
N THR A 85 -10.67 -4.70 5.67
CA THR A 85 -9.74 -3.64 6.05
C THR A 85 -9.66 -2.60 4.93
N VAL A 86 -10.32 -1.48 5.14
CA VAL A 86 -10.44 -0.39 4.18
C VAL A 86 -9.05 0.10 3.72
N PHE A 87 -8.11 0.26 4.63
CA PHE A 87 -6.79 0.81 4.30
C PHE A 87 -5.92 -0.15 3.48
N LEU A 88 -6.13 -1.45 3.62
CA LEU A 88 -5.45 -2.43 2.79
C LEU A 88 -6.06 -2.50 1.38
N GLN A 89 -7.39 -2.34 1.25
CA GLN A 89 -8.02 -2.20 -0.07
C GLN A 89 -7.44 -0.98 -0.81
N GLN A 90 -7.37 0.17 -0.15
CA GLN A 90 -6.77 1.39 -0.71
C GLN A 90 -5.30 1.18 -1.08
N ALA A 91 -4.52 0.46 -0.25
CA ALA A 91 -3.11 0.19 -0.52
C ALA A 91 -2.92 -0.67 -1.78
N SER A 92 -3.72 -1.73 -1.95
CA SER A 92 -3.64 -2.58 -3.15
C SER A 92 -4.09 -1.83 -4.41
N ASP A 93 -5.16 -1.05 -4.33
CA ASP A 93 -5.66 -0.26 -5.46
C ASP A 93 -4.64 0.79 -5.91
N ALA A 94 -4.10 1.59 -4.98
CA ALA A 94 -3.11 2.63 -5.27
C ALA A 94 -1.82 2.08 -5.87
N THR A 95 -1.42 0.86 -5.52
CA THR A 95 -0.20 0.21 -6.02
C THR A 95 -0.45 -0.75 -7.19
N LYS A 96 -1.69 -0.85 -7.68
CA LYS A 96 -2.12 -1.79 -8.74
C LYS A 96 -1.84 -3.25 -8.37
N GLY A 97 -1.96 -3.58 -7.10
CA GLY A 97 -1.89 -4.94 -6.58
C GLY A 97 -3.25 -5.64 -6.65
N VAL A 98 -3.28 -6.89 -6.22
CA VAL A 98 -4.49 -7.71 -6.14
C VAL A 98 -4.98 -7.72 -4.70
N TYR A 99 -6.25 -7.38 -4.48
CA TYR A 99 -6.91 -7.57 -3.19
C TYR A 99 -7.90 -8.72 -3.29
N MET A 100 -7.84 -9.65 -2.36
CA MET A 100 -8.78 -10.77 -2.29
C MET A 100 -9.15 -11.05 -0.85
N GLN A 101 -10.44 -11.12 -0.58
CA GLN A 101 -10.98 -11.56 0.69
C GLN A 101 -11.53 -12.99 0.54
N LEU A 102 -11.03 -13.90 1.35
CA LEU A 102 -11.54 -15.28 1.37
C LEU A 102 -12.69 -15.39 2.37
N ARG A 103 -13.83 -15.88 1.89
CA ARG A 103 -14.98 -16.21 2.75
C ARG A 103 -14.81 -17.57 3.43
N SER A 104 -14.06 -18.47 2.81
CA SER A 104 -13.75 -19.79 3.36
C SER A 104 -12.29 -20.12 3.10
N LEU A 105 -11.65 -20.80 4.03
CA LEU A 105 -10.26 -21.26 3.89
C LEU A 105 -10.11 -22.45 2.94
N GLN A 106 -11.23 -23.05 2.52
CA GLN A 106 -11.21 -24.10 1.52
C GLN A 106 -10.75 -23.52 0.20
N GLY A 107 -9.76 -24.12 -0.42
CA GLY A 107 -9.18 -23.62 -1.66
C GLY A 107 -8.13 -22.49 -1.51
N LEU A 108 -7.70 -22.18 -0.28
CA LEU A 108 -6.64 -21.18 -0.04
C LEU A 108 -5.42 -21.39 -0.93
N LEU A 109 -4.96 -22.62 -1.06
CA LEU A 109 -3.81 -22.96 -1.91
C LEU A 109 -4.06 -22.64 -3.37
N GLN A 110 -5.26 -22.90 -3.88
CA GLN A 110 -5.62 -22.61 -5.26
C GLN A 110 -5.59 -21.09 -5.51
N TYR A 111 -6.14 -20.29 -4.60
CA TYR A 111 -6.09 -18.83 -4.70
C TYR A 111 -4.66 -18.31 -4.64
N LEU A 112 -3.81 -18.86 -3.77
CA LEU A 112 -2.40 -18.50 -3.71
C LEU A 112 -1.69 -18.79 -5.03
N MET A 113 -1.87 -20.00 -5.55
CA MET A 113 -1.20 -20.44 -6.77
C MET A 113 -1.66 -19.68 -8.02
N MET A 114 -2.95 -19.36 -8.13
CA MET A 114 -3.52 -18.77 -9.34
C MET A 114 -3.55 -17.24 -9.33
N ALA A 115 -3.76 -16.62 -8.17
CA ALA A 115 -3.92 -15.16 -8.10
C ALA A 115 -2.63 -14.44 -7.68
N PHE A 116 -1.84 -15.03 -6.79
CA PHE A 116 -0.73 -14.31 -6.16
C PHE A 116 0.65 -14.76 -6.63
N LEU A 117 0.87 -16.05 -6.90
CA LEU A 117 2.16 -16.57 -7.34
C LEU A 117 2.50 -16.35 -8.82
N PRO A 118 1.55 -16.20 -9.75
CA PRO A 118 1.90 -15.98 -11.15
C PRO A 118 2.82 -14.78 -11.34
N ASP A 119 3.74 -14.92 -12.30
CA ASP A 119 4.65 -13.88 -12.74
C ASP A 119 3.89 -12.70 -13.39
N GLN A 120 4.53 -11.56 -13.50
CA GLN A 120 3.95 -10.33 -14.09
C GLN A 120 3.46 -10.55 -15.53
N THR A 121 4.21 -11.31 -16.32
CA THR A 121 3.83 -11.66 -17.70
C THR A 121 2.60 -12.56 -17.73
N SER A 122 2.54 -13.56 -16.86
CA SER A 122 1.40 -14.45 -16.73
C SER A 122 0.15 -13.72 -16.25
N ARG A 123 0.29 -12.74 -15.37
CA ARG A 123 -0.82 -11.92 -14.87
C ARG A 123 -1.47 -11.06 -15.96
N GLN A 124 -0.74 -10.67 -16.99
CA GLN A 124 -1.32 -9.95 -18.14
C GLN A 124 -2.26 -10.82 -18.96
N LEU A 125 -2.04 -12.14 -18.96
CA LEU A 125 -2.87 -13.11 -19.66
C LEU A 125 -4.03 -13.65 -18.81
N LEU A 126 -3.90 -13.55 -17.49
CA LEU A 126 -4.93 -13.99 -16.55
C LEU A 126 -5.93 -12.86 -16.29
N VAL A 127 -7.20 -13.23 -16.19
CA VAL A 127 -8.23 -12.30 -15.73
C VAL A 127 -8.04 -12.10 -14.23
N ALA A 128 -7.52 -10.93 -13.85
CA ALA A 128 -7.39 -10.57 -12.44
C ALA A 128 -8.77 -10.45 -11.79
N PRO A 129 -8.92 -10.84 -10.50
CA PRO A 129 -10.15 -10.57 -9.77
C PRO A 129 -10.40 -9.07 -9.76
N THR A 130 -11.55 -8.67 -10.30
CA THR A 130 -11.95 -7.26 -10.28
C THR A 130 -12.20 -6.85 -8.83
N GLN A 131 -11.55 -5.80 -8.38
CA GLN A 131 -11.88 -5.21 -7.09
C GLN A 131 -13.29 -4.62 -7.17
N GLU A 132 -14.20 -5.13 -6.37
CA GLU A 132 -15.46 -4.48 -6.13
C GLU A 132 -15.18 -3.14 -5.42
N VAL A 133 -16.16 -2.27 -5.37
CA VAL A 133 -16.06 -0.88 -4.90
C VAL A 133 -15.07 -0.70 -3.74
N VAL A 134 -13.93 -0.08 -4.02
CA VAL A 134 -12.94 0.27 -2.98
C VAL A 134 -13.47 1.39 -2.12
N ASP A 135 -13.40 1.22 -0.81
CA ASP A 135 -13.79 2.24 0.15
C ASP A 135 -12.63 3.25 0.35
N PHE A 136 -12.81 4.47 -0.11
CA PHE A 136 -11.81 5.55 0.00
C PHE A 136 -11.97 6.44 1.23
N ARG A 137 -12.74 6.01 2.24
CA ARG A 137 -12.90 6.78 3.47
C ARG A 137 -11.57 6.95 4.20
N ALA A 138 -11.31 8.17 4.66
CA ALA A 138 -10.11 8.49 5.43
C ALA A 138 -10.35 8.30 6.92
N ALA A 139 -9.27 8.11 7.69
CA ALA A 139 -9.35 8.13 9.14
C ALA A 139 -9.08 9.53 9.70
N CYS A 140 -9.84 9.90 10.71
CA CYS A 140 -9.57 11.12 11.48
C CYS A 140 -8.23 10.99 12.19
N PHE A 141 -7.37 12.02 12.07
CA PHE A 141 -6.04 12.05 12.68
C PHE A 141 -6.08 11.94 14.21
N CYS A 142 -7.04 12.65 14.85
CA CYS A 142 -7.10 12.71 16.31
C CYS A 142 -7.83 11.52 16.95
N HIS A 143 -8.95 11.09 16.40
CA HIS A 143 -9.75 9.99 16.97
C HIS A 143 -9.40 8.63 16.37
N ARG A 144 -8.63 8.60 15.26
CA ARG A 144 -8.23 7.37 14.55
C ARG A 144 -9.41 6.49 14.16
N LYS A 145 -10.54 7.12 13.84
CA LYS A 145 -11.76 6.48 13.36
C LYS A 145 -12.00 6.85 11.90
N VAL A 146 -12.52 5.92 11.13
CA VAL A 146 -12.96 6.16 9.76
C VAL A 146 -14.11 7.16 9.78
N VAL A 147 -14.08 8.16 8.90
CA VAL A 147 -15.07 9.21 8.80
C VAL A 147 -15.55 9.34 7.35
N ASP A 148 -16.87 9.44 7.18
CA ASP A 148 -17.47 9.62 5.86
C ASP A 148 -17.34 11.08 5.38
N VAL A 149 -17.47 12.01 6.32
CA VAL A 149 -17.31 13.45 6.06
C VAL A 149 -16.30 14.01 7.05
N GLY A 150 -15.24 14.63 6.56
CA GLY A 150 -14.18 15.20 7.38
C GLY A 150 -13.82 16.61 6.96
N TYR A 151 -13.19 17.32 7.89
CA TYR A 151 -12.61 18.64 7.65
C TYR A 151 -11.10 18.49 7.47
N VAL A 152 -10.54 19.15 6.47
CA VAL A 152 -9.09 19.18 6.25
C VAL A 152 -8.52 20.42 6.94
N CYS A 153 -7.49 20.22 7.75
CA CYS A 153 -6.78 21.33 8.37
C CYS A 153 -5.98 22.10 7.31
N SER A 154 -6.16 23.42 7.25
CA SER A 154 -5.43 24.26 6.29
C SER A 154 -3.92 24.36 6.55
N ILE A 155 -3.47 24.06 7.77
CA ILE A 155 -2.06 24.16 8.17
C ILE A 155 -1.32 22.83 7.93
N CYS A 156 -1.85 21.72 8.45
CA CYS A 156 -1.17 20.42 8.41
C CYS A 156 -1.81 19.41 7.44
N LEU A 157 -2.87 19.80 6.73
CA LEU A 157 -3.61 18.99 5.75
C LEU A 157 -4.15 17.66 6.32
N SER A 158 -4.17 17.49 7.64
CA SER A 158 -4.73 16.30 8.26
C SER A 158 -6.25 16.28 8.23
N SER A 159 -6.83 15.12 8.00
CA SER A 159 -8.28 14.93 8.05
C SER A 159 -8.78 14.85 9.49
N LYS A 160 -9.89 15.54 9.80
CA LYS A 160 -10.51 15.62 11.13
C LYS A 160 -12.01 15.39 11.06
N SER A 161 -12.57 14.76 12.07
CA SER A 161 -14.02 14.53 12.18
C SER A 161 -14.81 15.77 12.57
N SER A 162 -14.18 16.76 13.19
CA SER A 162 -14.84 18.02 13.60
C SER A 162 -13.91 19.22 13.45
N ARG A 163 -14.49 20.42 13.32
CA ARG A 163 -13.72 21.69 13.23
C ARG A 163 -12.93 22.00 14.49
N PHE A 164 -13.35 21.49 15.65
CA PHE A 164 -12.82 21.83 16.98
C PHE A 164 -11.85 20.81 17.56
N CYS A 165 -11.38 19.85 16.79
CA CYS A 165 -10.52 18.78 17.26
C CYS A 165 -9.10 19.22 17.73
N LEU A 166 -8.75 20.49 17.61
CA LEU A 166 -7.46 21.05 18.05
C LEU A 166 -7.46 21.47 19.54
N SER A 167 -8.61 21.77 20.13
CA SER A 167 -8.69 22.31 21.48
C SER A 167 -8.56 21.25 22.59
N THR A 168 -8.75 19.97 22.28
CA THR A 168 -8.76 18.91 23.30
C THR A 168 -7.36 18.35 23.58
N ILE A 169 -6.41 18.52 22.67
CA ILE A 169 -5.03 17.98 22.84
C ILE A 169 -4.19 18.92 23.72
N LEU A 170 -4.53 20.21 23.78
CA LEU A 170 -3.79 21.19 24.59
C LEU A 170 -4.26 21.27 26.06
N LEU A 171 -5.33 20.58 26.44
CA LEU A 171 -5.91 20.61 27.78
C LEU A 171 -5.72 19.32 28.60
N SER A 172 -5.07 18.29 28.04
CA SER A 172 -4.74 17.05 28.77
C SER A 172 -3.25 16.89 29.03
N GLY A 173 -2.56 17.98 29.27
CA GLY A 173 -1.20 18.01 29.76
C GLY A 173 -1.21 18.37 31.28
N ASP A 174 -1.60 17.41 32.09
CA ASP A 174 -1.27 17.30 33.52
C ASP A 174 -0.95 15.84 33.82
#